data_5b2b6f191c8e92a3a13998652371637e
#
_entry.id   5b2b6f191c8e92a3a13998652371637e
#
_cell.length_a   1.000
_cell.length_b   1.000
_cell.length_c   1.000
_cell.angle_alpha   90.00
_cell.angle_beta   90.00
_cell.angle_gamma   90.00
#
_symmetry.space_group_name_H-M   'P 1'
#
loop_
_entity.id
_entity.type
_entity.pdbx_description
1 polymer ?
#
loop_
_entity_poly.entity_id
_entity_poly.type
_entity_poly.pdbx_seq_one_letter_code
_entity_poly.pdbx_strand_id
1 'polypeptide(L)'
;MFKILDLTAGNRAIWFNKKHPDALYIDIRESVKPDLIANSKKLPLEEAKYYLVVFDPPHMNCGPNSNMSKVYGYHTTKEIYSLIEGAGKEAHRLTMPCAFMALKWNDHDIPLKKVFELMPDWEPLFGHITKDGPGSKTYWAMLRRINPAAE
;
A
#
# COMPACT_ATOMS: atom_id res chain seq x y z
N MET A 1 -6.87 -16.36 12.46
CA MET A 1 -6.28 -16.37 11.08
C MET A 1 -6.46 -15.00 10.49
N PHE A 2 -5.36 -14.32 10.11
CA PHE A 2 -5.43 -12.99 9.49
C PHE A 2 -6.09 -13.06 8.12
N LYS A 3 -6.96 -12.10 7.81
CA LYS A 3 -7.69 -11.96 6.55
C LYS A 3 -7.37 -10.67 5.81
N ILE A 4 -6.82 -9.68 6.53
CA ILE A 4 -6.45 -8.36 6.04
C ILE A 4 -4.93 -8.22 6.12
N LEU A 5 -4.33 -7.74 5.05
CA LEU A 5 -2.89 -7.51 4.95
C LEU A 5 -2.63 -6.01 4.83
N ASP A 6 -2.04 -5.41 5.85
CA ASP A 6 -1.57 -4.01 5.78
C ASP A 6 -0.09 -4.00 5.43
N LEU A 7 0.22 -3.62 4.20
CA LEU A 7 1.58 -3.67 3.64
C LEU A 7 2.52 -2.57 4.13
N THR A 8 1.95 -1.51 4.68
CA THR A 8 2.67 -0.28 5.03
C THR A 8 2.08 0.32 6.32
N ALA A 9 2.00 -0.49 7.35
CA ALA A 9 1.20 -0.19 8.53
C ALA A 9 1.57 1.10 9.26
N GLY A 10 2.87 1.45 9.31
CA GLY A 10 3.34 2.62 10.04
C GLY A 10 2.80 2.63 11.47
N ASN A 11 2.37 3.80 11.93
CA ASN A 11 1.71 3.98 13.23
C ASN A 11 0.23 3.57 13.24
N ARG A 12 -0.24 2.90 12.18
CA ARG A 12 -1.64 2.49 12.00
C ARG A 12 -2.63 3.66 12.09
N ALA A 13 -2.20 4.85 11.61
CA ALA A 13 -2.95 6.10 11.76
C ALA A 13 -4.32 6.07 11.05
N ILE A 14 -4.42 5.32 9.96
CA ILE A 14 -5.65 5.17 9.17
C ILE A 14 -6.66 4.17 9.77
N TRP A 15 -6.25 3.41 10.79
CA TRP A 15 -7.09 2.40 11.42
C TRP A 15 -7.88 2.96 12.60
N PHE A 16 -9.19 2.72 12.62
CA PHE A 16 -10.04 3.00 13.79
C PHE A 16 -9.66 2.07 14.95
N ASN A 17 -9.56 0.76 14.70
CA ASN A 17 -9.01 -0.20 15.65
C ASN A 17 -7.58 -0.59 15.24
N LYS A 18 -6.59 -0.01 15.89
CA LYS A 18 -5.17 -0.25 15.63
C LYS A 18 -4.67 -1.64 16.03
N LYS A 19 -5.54 -2.46 16.60
CA LYS A 19 -5.29 -3.84 17.01
C LYS A 19 -6.37 -4.77 16.47
N HIS A 20 -6.77 -4.54 15.19
CA HIS A 20 -7.82 -5.35 14.58
C HIS A 20 -7.39 -6.83 14.52
N PRO A 21 -8.20 -7.80 15.01
CA PRO A 21 -7.79 -9.18 15.19
C PRO A 21 -7.54 -9.91 13.86
N ASP A 22 -8.17 -9.48 12.77
CA ASP A 22 -8.01 -10.08 11.43
C ASP A 22 -6.92 -9.42 10.59
N ALA A 23 -6.26 -8.35 11.08
CA ALA A 23 -5.25 -7.61 10.34
C ALA A 23 -3.84 -8.03 10.73
N LEU A 24 -3.03 -8.34 9.72
CA LEU A 24 -1.58 -8.49 9.84
C LEU A 24 -0.91 -7.18 9.41
N TYR A 25 -0.29 -6.51 10.35
CA TYR A 25 0.38 -5.22 10.15
C TYR A 25 1.85 -5.42 9.82
N ILE A 26 2.25 -4.97 8.63
CA ILE A 26 3.62 -5.12 8.11
C ILE A 26 4.26 -3.74 7.97
N ASP A 27 5.50 -3.62 8.38
CA ASP A 27 6.34 -2.46 8.10
C ASP A 27 7.82 -2.90 8.09
N ILE A 28 8.65 -2.19 7.36
CA ILE A 28 10.09 -2.44 7.34
C ILE A 28 10.78 -1.86 8.58
N ARG A 29 10.13 -0.92 9.27
CA ARG A 29 10.66 -0.22 10.44
C ARG A 29 10.24 -0.89 11.73
N GLU A 30 11.19 -1.41 12.48
CA GLU A 30 10.96 -1.97 13.81
C GLU A 30 10.38 -0.93 14.81
N SER A 31 10.74 0.33 14.65
CA SER A 31 10.32 1.43 15.54
C SER A 31 8.80 1.63 15.63
N VAL A 32 8.05 1.24 14.61
CA VAL A 32 6.58 1.33 14.59
C VAL A 32 5.90 0.08 15.14
N LYS A 33 6.67 -0.91 15.57
CA LYS A 33 6.20 -2.15 16.21
C LYS A 33 5.14 -2.88 15.36
N PRO A 34 5.46 -3.26 14.12
CA PRO A 34 4.55 -4.05 13.30
C PRO A 34 4.43 -5.48 13.83
N ASP A 35 3.45 -6.23 13.36
CA ASP A 35 3.36 -7.66 13.64
C ASP A 35 4.42 -8.46 12.89
N LEU A 36 4.80 -7.97 11.70
CA LEU A 36 5.86 -8.54 10.87
C LEU A 36 6.78 -7.43 10.33
N ILE A 37 8.06 -7.51 10.68
CA ILE A 37 9.10 -6.64 10.13
C ILE A 37 9.56 -7.25 8.80
N ALA A 38 9.13 -6.66 7.69
CA ALA A 38 9.47 -7.18 6.37
C ALA A 38 9.34 -6.12 5.28
N ASN A 39 10.01 -6.37 4.16
CA ASN A 39 9.85 -5.56 2.94
C ASN A 39 8.62 -6.03 2.17
N SER A 40 7.68 -5.13 1.91
CA SER A 40 6.42 -5.41 1.20
C SER A 40 6.59 -5.92 -0.23
N LYS A 41 7.79 -5.79 -0.80
CA LYS A 41 8.11 -6.36 -2.12
C LYS A 41 8.37 -7.87 -2.09
N LYS A 42 8.65 -8.42 -0.92
CA LYS A 42 8.89 -9.86 -0.74
C LYS A 42 8.60 -10.25 0.70
N LEU A 43 7.49 -10.93 0.91
CA LEU A 43 7.02 -11.31 2.24
C LEU A 43 7.23 -12.79 2.52
N PRO A 44 7.68 -13.17 3.73
CA PRO A 44 7.83 -14.58 4.13
C PRO A 44 6.46 -15.19 4.51
N LEU A 45 5.49 -15.09 3.62
CA LEU A 45 4.11 -15.53 3.82
C LEU A 45 3.70 -16.52 2.74
N GLU A 46 2.78 -17.41 3.10
CA GLU A 46 2.15 -18.34 2.17
C GLU A 46 1.10 -17.67 1.30
N GLU A 47 0.76 -18.30 0.19
CA GLU A 47 -0.12 -17.74 -0.85
C GLU A 47 -1.60 -17.75 -0.47
N ALA A 48 -2.33 -16.87 -1.15
CA ALA A 48 -3.77 -16.93 -1.42
C ALA A 48 -4.71 -17.06 -0.21
N LYS A 49 -4.48 -16.28 0.86
CA LYS A 49 -5.38 -16.33 2.03
C LYS A 49 -5.97 -15.00 2.48
N TYR A 50 -5.52 -13.89 1.91
CA TYR A 50 -6.01 -12.58 2.31
C TYR A 50 -7.13 -12.09 1.36
N TYR A 51 -8.13 -11.41 1.90
CA TYR A 51 -9.27 -10.88 1.15
C TYR A 51 -9.17 -9.37 0.91
N LEU A 52 -8.46 -8.67 1.79
CA LEU A 52 -8.28 -7.22 1.70
C LEU A 52 -6.82 -6.89 1.91
N VAL A 53 -6.30 -6.02 1.06
CA VAL A 53 -5.01 -5.38 1.21
C VAL A 53 -5.22 -3.92 1.55
N VAL A 54 -4.50 -3.41 2.54
CA VAL A 54 -4.40 -1.99 2.84
C VAL A 54 -3.01 -1.52 2.43
N PHE A 55 -2.94 -0.48 1.61
CA PHE A 55 -1.69 -0.01 1.05
C PHE A 55 -1.63 1.52 1.09
N ASP A 56 -0.82 2.05 1.99
CA ASP A 56 -0.54 3.48 2.17
C ASP A 56 0.97 3.72 2.05
N PRO A 57 1.53 3.53 0.84
CA PRO A 57 2.98 3.63 0.63
C PRO A 57 3.48 5.06 0.71
N PRO A 58 4.80 5.26 0.92
CA PRO A 58 5.41 6.58 0.79
C PRO A 58 5.15 7.12 -0.62
N HIS A 59 4.71 8.37 -0.70
CA HIS A 59 4.26 9.03 -1.93
C HIS A 59 5.05 10.30 -2.26
N MET A 60 5.98 10.70 -1.41
CA MET A 60 6.79 11.90 -1.58
C MET A 60 8.26 11.57 -1.77
N ASN A 61 8.86 12.17 -2.80
CA ASN A 61 10.31 12.21 -2.95
C ASN A 61 10.89 13.25 -1.98
N CYS A 62 11.32 12.79 -0.82
CA CYS A 62 11.88 13.64 0.23
C CYS A 62 13.40 13.54 0.26
N GLY A 63 14.10 14.68 0.27
CA GLY A 63 15.53 14.71 0.50
C GLY A 63 15.90 14.20 1.92
N PRO A 64 17.15 13.73 2.12
CA PRO A 64 17.56 13.09 3.37
C PRO A 64 17.48 14.01 4.60
N ASN A 65 17.48 15.33 4.39
CA ASN A 65 17.46 16.35 5.45
C ASN A 65 16.09 16.99 5.68
N SER A 66 15.05 16.51 5.01
CA SER A 66 13.69 17.05 5.19
C SER A 66 13.07 16.58 6.51
N ASN A 67 12.16 17.38 7.08
CA ASN A 67 11.41 16.96 8.27
C ASN A 67 10.55 15.72 7.97
N MET A 68 10.06 15.58 6.75
CA MET A 68 9.28 14.43 6.30
C MET A 68 10.13 13.16 6.24
N SER A 69 11.40 13.25 5.83
CA SER A 69 12.30 12.09 5.80
C SER A 69 12.61 11.54 7.19
N LYS A 70 12.58 12.38 8.23
CA LYS A 70 12.75 11.94 9.63
C LYS A 70 11.58 11.10 10.14
N VAL A 71 10.37 11.33 9.60
CA VAL A 71 9.15 10.65 10.03
C VAL A 71 8.85 9.43 9.14
N TYR A 72 9.00 9.55 7.83
CA TYR A 72 8.56 8.55 6.84
C TYR A 72 9.70 7.84 6.12
N GLY A 73 10.96 8.22 6.37
CA GLY A 73 12.13 7.74 5.66
C GLY A 73 12.38 8.52 4.36
N TYR A 74 13.58 8.32 3.81
CA TYR A 74 13.99 8.89 2.54
C TYR A 74 13.72 7.93 1.40
N HIS A 75 13.00 8.42 0.37
CA HIS A 75 12.67 7.64 -0.81
C HIS A 75 12.84 8.49 -2.08
N THR A 76 13.58 7.97 -3.03
CA THR A 76 13.62 8.50 -4.39
C THR A 76 12.38 8.07 -5.16
N THR A 77 12.04 8.80 -6.23
CA THR A 77 10.95 8.40 -7.14
C THR A 77 11.13 6.97 -7.66
N LYS A 78 12.36 6.60 -8.00
CA LYS A 78 12.69 5.24 -8.47
C LYS A 78 12.41 4.17 -7.40
N GLU A 79 12.75 4.44 -6.14
CA GLU A 79 12.47 3.54 -5.03
C GLU A 79 10.98 3.40 -4.76
N ILE A 80 10.22 4.51 -4.85
CA ILE A 80 8.76 4.50 -4.73
C ILE A 80 8.13 3.66 -5.85
N TYR A 81 8.56 3.83 -7.09
CA TYR A 81 8.10 3.00 -8.22
C TYR A 81 8.38 1.52 -7.99
N SER A 82 9.60 1.19 -7.58
CA SER A 82 10.00 -0.19 -7.27
C SER A 82 9.17 -0.80 -6.13
N LEU A 83 8.88 0.00 -5.10
CA LEU A 83 8.03 -0.44 -3.98
C LEU A 83 6.61 -0.73 -4.45
N ILE A 84 5.99 0.19 -5.18
CA ILE A 84 4.60 0.05 -5.66
C ILE A 84 4.47 -1.18 -6.56
N GLU A 85 5.37 -1.32 -7.54
CA GLU A 85 5.37 -2.45 -8.46
C GLU A 85 5.57 -3.78 -7.73
N GLY A 86 6.59 -3.86 -6.88
CA GLY A 86 6.91 -5.07 -6.14
C GLY A 86 5.85 -5.45 -5.11
N ALA A 87 5.35 -4.47 -4.36
CA ALA A 87 4.27 -4.69 -3.38
C ALA A 87 2.95 -5.08 -4.05
N GLY A 88 2.64 -4.49 -5.21
CA GLY A 88 1.46 -4.86 -6.00
C GLY A 88 1.48 -6.32 -6.45
N LYS A 89 2.62 -6.80 -6.94
CA LYS A 89 2.84 -8.21 -7.32
C LYS A 89 2.75 -9.14 -6.11
N GLU A 90 3.37 -8.75 -5.01
CA GLU A 90 3.38 -9.57 -3.79
C GLU A 90 1.98 -9.65 -3.15
N ALA A 91 1.25 -8.54 -3.13
CA ALA A 91 -0.14 -8.51 -2.70
C ALA A 91 -1.01 -9.43 -3.57
N HIS A 92 -0.80 -9.42 -4.89
CA HIS A 92 -1.52 -10.31 -5.80
C HIS A 92 -1.25 -11.79 -5.49
N ARG A 93 0.01 -12.15 -5.24
CA ARG A 93 0.41 -13.51 -4.85
C ARG A 93 -0.27 -14.00 -3.56
N LEU A 94 -0.42 -13.11 -2.59
CA LEU A 94 -0.89 -13.43 -1.24
C LEU A 94 -2.41 -13.37 -1.07
N THR A 95 -3.14 -12.90 -2.07
CA THR A 95 -4.59 -12.68 -1.96
C THR A 95 -5.42 -13.73 -2.68
N MET A 96 -6.62 -13.91 -2.15
CA MET A 96 -7.66 -14.76 -2.77
C MET A 96 -8.15 -14.15 -4.10
N PRO A 97 -8.72 -14.97 -5.01
CA PRO A 97 -9.19 -14.49 -6.31
C PRO A 97 -10.18 -13.32 -6.29
N CYS A 98 -10.96 -13.18 -5.23
CA CYS A 98 -11.95 -12.09 -5.09
C CYS A 98 -11.48 -10.95 -4.20
N ALA A 99 -10.17 -10.80 -3.99
CA ALA A 99 -9.62 -9.81 -3.08
C ALA A 99 -9.69 -8.38 -3.62
N PHE A 100 -9.70 -7.45 -2.66
CA PHE A 100 -9.66 -6.01 -2.93
C PHE A 100 -8.43 -5.37 -2.29
N MET A 101 -8.05 -4.21 -2.81
CA MET A 101 -7.03 -3.35 -2.23
C MET A 101 -7.60 -1.96 -1.97
N ALA A 102 -7.45 -1.47 -0.75
CA ALA A 102 -7.67 -0.07 -0.39
C ALA A 102 -6.32 0.65 -0.45
N LEU A 103 -6.14 1.49 -1.46
CA LEU A 103 -4.95 2.30 -1.68
C LEU A 103 -5.20 3.72 -1.21
N LYS A 104 -4.33 4.24 -0.36
CA LYS A 104 -4.27 5.66 -0.04
C LYS A 104 -3.09 6.30 -0.76
N TRP A 105 -3.32 7.41 -1.46
CA TRP A 105 -2.30 8.07 -2.27
C TRP A 105 -2.44 9.59 -2.26
N ASN A 106 -1.32 10.29 -2.14
CA ASN A 106 -1.25 11.73 -2.40
C ASN A 106 -0.45 11.98 -3.68
N ASP A 107 -1.00 12.77 -4.59
CA ASP A 107 -0.48 12.99 -5.95
C ASP A 107 0.52 14.16 -6.07
N HIS A 108 1.15 14.54 -4.97
CA HIS A 108 2.10 15.66 -4.97
C HIS A 108 3.23 15.47 -5.99
N ASP A 109 3.95 14.35 -5.91
CA ASP A 109 5.11 14.07 -6.77
C ASP A 109 4.79 13.12 -7.93
N ILE A 110 3.87 12.19 -7.70
CA ILE A 110 3.54 11.12 -8.64
C ILE A 110 2.02 11.07 -8.81
N PRO A 111 1.52 11.23 -10.05
CA PRO A 111 0.09 11.17 -10.30
C PRO A 111 -0.49 9.77 -10.03
N LEU A 112 -1.72 9.70 -9.53
CA LEU A 112 -2.41 8.45 -9.20
C LEU A 112 -2.47 7.49 -10.41
N LYS A 113 -2.65 8.02 -11.62
CA LYS A 113 -2.61 7.23 -12.86
C LYS A 113 -1.33 6.40 -12.99
N LYS A 114 -0.18 6.99 -12.62
CA LYS A 114 1.11 6.29 -12.66
C LYS A 114 1.15 5.14 -11.67
N VAL A 115 0.57 5.31 -10.49
CA VAL A 115 0.47 4.25 -9.48
C VAL A 115 -0.33 3.07 -10.02
N PHE A 116 -1.45 3.31 -10.69
CA PHE A 116 -2.24 2.25 -11.32
C PHE A 116 -1.47 1.53 -12.43
N GLU A 117 -0.72 2.26 -13.24
CA GLU A 117 0.13 1.66 -14.29
C GLU A 117 1.23 0.74 -13.73
N LEU A 118 1.72 1.01 -12.52
CA LEU A 118 2.71 0.18 -11.83
C LEU A 118 2.14 -1.09 -11.20
N MET A 119 0.82 -1.19 -11.09
CA MET A 119 0.10 -2.33 -10.53
C MET A 119 -0.89 -2.93 -11.54
N PRO A 120 -0.42 -3.48 -12.68
CA PRO A 120 -1.30 -3.95 -13.75
C PRO A 120 -2.16 -5.15 -13.37
N ASP A 121 -1.85 -5.84 -12.28
CA ASP A 121 -2.62 -6.97 -11.75
C ASP A 121 -3.83 -6.54 -10.89
N TRP A 122 -4.03 -5.22 -10.76
CA TRP A 122 -5.10 -4.63 -9.97
C TRP A 122 -5.93 -3.66 -10.80
N GLU A 123 -7.25 -3.87 -10.85
CA GLU A 123 -8.20 -3.03 -11.56
C GLU A 123 -8.73 -1.92 -10.64
N PRO A 124 -8.49 -0.63 -10.93
CA PRO A 124 -9.14 0.45 -10.21
C PRO A 124 -10.65 0.46 -10.45
N LEU A 125 -11.45 0.52 -9.38
CA LEU A 125 -12.91 0.51 -9.47
C LEU A 125 -13.51 1.88 -9.19
N PHE A 126 -13.24 2.43 -8.02
CA PHE A 126 -13.76 3.72 -7.56
C PHE A 126 -12.88 4.26 -6.43
N GLY A 127 -13.12 5.50 -6.05
CA GLY A 127 -12.36 6.12 -4.97
C GLY A 127 -12.97 7.41 -4.48
N HIS A 128 -12.30 8.01 -3.50
CA HIS A 128 -12.67 9.28 -2.88
C HIS A 128 -11.47 10.21 -2.79
N ILE A 129 -11.68 11.50 -3.03
CA ILE A 129 -10.68 12.55 -2.83
C ILE A 129 -10.91 13.14 -1.44
N THR A 130 -9.89 13.04 -0.57
CA THR A 130 -10.00 13.49 0.82
C THR A 130 -9.61 14.95 1.02
N LYS A 131 -9.08 15.62 -0.01
CA LYS A 131 -8.72 17.03 0.01
C LYS A 131 -9.21 17.70 -1.27
N ASP A 132 -10.08 18.68 -1.11
CA ASP A 132 -10.49 19.61 -2.17
C ASP A 132 -9.65 20.88 -2.15
N GLY A 133 -9.58 21.55 -3.32
CA GLY A 133 -8.95 22.85 -3.48
C GLY A 133 -7.60 22.78 -4.21
N PRO A 134 -6.84 23.92 -4.25
CA PRO A 134 -5.55 23.98 -4.93
C PRO A 134 -4.49 23.13 -4.23
N GLY A 135 -3.54 22.61 -5.00
CA GLY A 135 -2.43 21.80 -4.54
C GLY A 135 -2.68 20.30 -4.68
N SER A 136 -1.83 19.51 -4.06
CA SER A 136 -1.89 18.06 -4.13
C SER A 136 -3.16 17.50 -3.49
N LYS A 137 -3.67 16.39 -4.04
CA LYS A 137 -4.87 15.71 -3.58
C LYS A 137 -4.54 14.36 -2.97
N THR A 138 -5.25 14.01 -1.91
CA THR A 138 -5.18 12.68 -1.30
C THR A 138 -6.40 11.87 -1.74
N TYR A 139 -6.13 10.68 -2.26
CA TYR A 139 -7.14 9.75 -2.75
C TYR A 139 -7.20 8.52 -1.86
N TRP A 140 -8.41 7.99 -1.71
CA TRP A 140 -8.64 6.61 -1.37
C TRP A 140 -9.18 5.92 -2.61
N ALA A 141 -8.49 4.90 -3.10
CA ALA A 141 -8.90 4.13 -4.26
C ALA A 141 -9.14 2.68 -3.87
N MET A 142 -10.25 2.12 -4.34
CA MET A 142 -10.55 0.71 -4.22
C MET A 142 -10.20 0.02 -5.53
N LEU A 143 -9.33 -1.00 -5.45
CA LEU A 143 -8.92 -1.81 -6.58
C LEU A 143 -9.38 -3.26 -6.36
N ARG A 144 -9.64 -3.95 -7.45
CA ARG A 144 -9.97 -5.37 -7.47
C ARG A 144 -8.82 -6.17 -8.06
N ARG A 145 -8.52 -7.32 -7.45
CA ARG A 145 -7.55 -8.27 -7.98
C ARG A 145 -8.01 -8.77 -9.36
N ILE A 146 -7.13 -8.67 -10.36
CA ILE A 146 -7.36 -9.26 -11.67
C ILE A 146 -6.96 -10.74 -11.60
N ASN A 147 -7.89 -11.62 -11.94
CA ASN A 147 -7.61 -13.04 -12.05
C ASN A 147 -7.21 -13.39 -13.48
N PRO A 148 -6.29 -14.34 -13.69
CA PRO A 148 -6.07 -14.86 -15.03
C PRO A 148 -7.40 -15.36 -15.61
N ALA A 149 -7.57 -15.17 -16.92
CA ALA A 149 -8.74 -15.72 -17.61
C ALA A 149 -8.80 -17.23 -17.37
N ALA A 150 -9.99 -17.73 -17.08
CA ALA A 150 -10.21 -19.18 -17.05
C ALA A 150 -9.91 -19.73 -18.46
N GLU A 151 -8.97 -20.70 -18.53
CA GLU A 151 -8.69 -21.44 -19.76
C GLU A 151 -9.88 -22.32 -20.14
#